data_fc35a5afa1db95b22f1c594f02a1f998
#
_entry.id   fc35a5afa1db95b22f1c594f02a1f998
#
_cell.length_a   1.000
_cell.length_b   1.000
_cell.length_c   1.000
_cell.angle_alpha   90.00
_cell.angle_beta   90.00
_cell.angle_gamma   90.00
#
_symmetry.space_group_name_H-M   'P 1'
#
loop_
_entity.id
_entity.type
_entity.pdbx_description
1 polymer ?
#
loop_
_entity_poly.entity_id
_entity_poly.type
_entity_poly.pdbx_seq_one_letter_code
_entity_poly.pdbx_strand_id
1 'polypeptide(L)'
;MQFSVVIPTYNRAGELKETLASLAKITNAGTWEVIVVDNNSADATRRVVVDAAANFPVELRYLIERQVGRSAALNTGIKAAAGEIIATTDDDVRFEPDWLQQAAEALEREQCDFVGGKVVPIWGGPKPAWLSDKGGRHWAVIALLDFGPEPVEFGKRYAPLGVNLAFKREAFDRSGLWDPGIGRKAGTLLGQEVREWMLRARDAGLRGMYAPKMVVHHVIPEDRLQKRYFRRWFYWHGVSRAMLYQQHPIDMHAPEETSIDFSKVHLVFGVPRYMYRSCFGSAIAMVKAGFDGEEVACFEHELALWFFLGVLRQRWRDRNRPPGAGKDSGKFVGATA
;
A
#
# COMPACT_ATOMS: atom_id res chain seq x y z
N MET A 1 -1.77 -9.57 -25.04
CA MET A 1 -1.60 -8.32 -24.24
C MET A 1 -0.55 -8.59 -23.18
N GLN A 2 0.56 -7.84 -23.19
CA GLN A 2 1.62 -8.07 -22.22
C GLN A 2 1.28 -7.43 -20.87
N PHE A 3 0.84 -6.16 -20.88
CA PHE A 3 0.52 -5.46 -19.64
C PHE A 3 -0.92 -4.95 -19.57
N SER A 4 -1.49 -4.95 -18.36
CA SER A 4 -2.64 -4.12 -18.00
C SER A 4 -2.25 -3.22 -16.84
N VAL A 5 -2.33 -1.91 -17.03
CA VAL A 5 -2.10 -0.92 -15.97
C VAL A 5 -3.43 -0.58 -15.32
N VAL A 6 -3.58 -0.85 -14.02
CA VAL A 6 -4.80 -0.61 -13.26
C VAL A 6 -4.63 0.58 -12.32
N ILE A 7 -5.47 1.60 -12.47
CA ILE A 7 -5.44 2.84 -11.71
C ILE A 7 -6.78 3.03 -10.99
N PRO A 8 -6.87 2.83 -9.67
CA PRO A 8 -8.04 3.20 -8.89
C PRO A 8 -8.04 4.71 -8.66
N THR A 9 -9.21 5.35 -8.75
CA THR A 9 -9.35 6.78 -8.52
C THR A 9 -10.63 7.12 -7.76
N TYR A 10 -10.64 8.22 -7.00
CA TYR A 10 -11.81 8.74 -6.31
C TYR A 10 -11.71 10.24 -6.07
N ASN A 11 -12.54 11.04 -6.76
CA ASN A 11 -12.62 12.51 -6.63
C ASN A 11 -11.25 13.21 -6.77
N ARG A 12 -10.48 12.86 -7.81
CA ARG A 12 -9.12 13.37 -8.06
C ARG A 12 -8.88 13.64 -9.55
N ALA A 13 -9.86 14.22 -10.24
CA ALA A 13 -9.82 14.48 -11.68
C ALA A 13 -8.55 15.21 -12.14
N GLY A 14 -8.08 16.20 -11.36
CA GLY A 14 -6.86 16.97 -11.67
C GLY A 14 -5.60 16.11 -11.65
N GLU A 15 -5.39 15.35 -10.56
CA GLU A 15 -4.22 14.48 -10.43
C GLU A 15 -4.23 13.35 -11.45
N LEU A 16 -5.39 12.72 -11.67
CA LEU A 16 -5.55 11.68 -12.67
C LEU A 16 -5.21 12.17 -14.08
N LYS A 17 -5.63 13.38 -14.45
CA LYS A 17 -5.29 13.99 -15.76
C LYS A 17 -3.77 14.00 -15.98
N GLU A 18 -3.04 14.48 -15.01
CA GLU A 18 -1.59 14.57 -15.08
C GLU A 18 -0.92 13.17 -15.05
N THR A 19 -1.49 12.24 -14.28
CA THR A 19 -1.05 10.82 -14.25
C THR A 19 -1.21 10.17 -15.62
N LEU A 20 -2.36 10.33 -16.27
CA LEU A 20 -2.61 9.82 -17.62
C LEU A 20 -1.70 10.48 -18.65
N ALA A 21 -1.47 11.80 -18.57
CA ALA A 21 -0.55 12.51 -19.46
C ALA A 21 0.90 12.04 -19.31
N SER A 22 1.33 11.63 -18.12
CA SER A 22 2.62 11.01 -17.89
C SER A 22 2.67 9.58 -18.43
N LEU A 23 1.62 8.79 -18.19
CA LEU A 23 1.53 7.40 -18.64
C LEU A 23 1.52 7.29 -20.18
N ALA A 24 0.93 8.26 -20.87
CA ALA A 24 0.94 8.34 -22.33
C ALA A 24 2.35 8.47 -22.96
N LYS A 25 3.37 8.77 -22.15
CA LYS A 25 4.78 8.88 -22.56
C LYS A 25 5.58 7.59 -22.39
N ILE A 26 4.96 6.53 -21.93
CA ILE A 26 5.60 5.21 -21.77
C ILE A 26 6.08 4.72 -23.14
N THR A 27 7.31 4.20 -23.17
CA THR A 27 7.96 3.64 -24.35
C THR A 27 8.37 2.18 -24.11
N ASN A 28 8.60 1.43 -25.18
CA ASN A 28 9.15 0.07 -25.13
C ASN A 28 8.38 -0.93 -24.23
N ALA A 29 7.07 -0.73 -24.07
CA ALA A 29 6.24 -1.56 -23.20
C ALA A 29 5.58 -2.76 -23.94
N GLY A 30 5.87 -2.99 -25.21
CA GLY A 30 5.17 -3.99 -26.02
C GLY A 30 3.68 -3.65 -26.15
N THR A 31 2.80 -4.65 -26.04
CA THR A 31 1.34 -4.46 -26.07
C THR A 31 0.78 -4.25 -24.66
N TRP A 32 0.08 -3.15 -24.43
CA TRP A 32 -0.48 -2.83 -23.12
C TRP A 32 -1.80 -2.08 -23.20
N GLU A 33 -2.53 -2.05 -22.11
CA GLU A 33 -3.78 -1.30 -21.92
C GLU A 33 -3.74 -0.54 -20.58
N VAL A 34 -4.64 0.44 -20.45
CA VAL A 34 -4.89 1.16 -19.19
C VAL A 34 -6.33 0.98 -18.77
N ILE A 35 -6.54 0.65 -17.51
CA ILE A 35 -7.87 0.49 -16.91
C ILE A 35 -7.96 1.45 -15.72
N VAL A 36 -8.69 2.55 -15.91
CA VAL A 36 -9.04 3.46 -14.82
C VAL A 36 -10.32 2.96 -14.17
N VAL A 37 -10.25 2.70 -12.87
CA VAL A 37 -11.41 2.26 -12.08
C VAL A 37 -11.83 3.39 -11.14
N ASP A 38 -12.92 4.03 -11.48
CA ASP A 38 -13.53 5.10 -10.71
C ASP A 38 -14.34 4.51 -9.55
N ASN A 39 -13.91 4.80 -8.33
CA ASN A 39 -14.58 4.33 -7.12
C ASN A 39 -15.74 5.27 -6.71
N ASN A 40 -16.62 5.57 -7.66
CA ASN A 40 -17.83 6.37 -7.47
C ASN A 40 -17.54 7.87 -7.21
N SER A 41 -16.73 8.51 -8.07
CA SER A 41 -16.44 9.94 -8.02
C SER A 41 -17.67 10.79 -8.37
N ALA A 42 -17.72 11.98 -7.75
CA ALA A 42 -18.73 13.00 -8.03
C ALA A 42 -18.17 14.22 -8.78
N ASP A 43 -16.86 14.24 -9.02
CA ASP A 43 -16.16 15.31 -9.75
C ASP A 43 -16.05 15.02 -11.26
N ALA A 44 -15.16 15.73 -11.96
CA ALA A 44 -14.92 15.56 -13.40
C ALA A 44 -14.13 14.30 -13.80
N THR A 45 -13.89 13.34 -12.89
CA THR A 45 -13.05 12.16 -13.13
C THR A 45 -13.44 11.40 -14.41
N ARG A 46 -14.72 11.08 -14.60
CA ARG A 46 -15.20 10.40 -15.82
C ARG A 46 -14.87 11.16 -17.09
N ARG A 47 -15.07 12.48 -17.08
CA ARG A 47 -14.81 13.34 -18.24
C ARG A 47 -13.32 13.33 -18.58
N VAL A 48 -12.44 13.45 -17.59
CA VAL A 48 -10.98 13.40 -17.78
C VAL A 48 -10.56 12.11 -18.50
N VAL A 49 -11.10 10.95 -18.11
CA VAL A 49 -10.73 9.68 -18.74
C VAL A 49 -11.27 9.59 -20.17
N VAL A 50 -12.51 10.01 -20.41
CA VAL A 50 -13.11 10.01 -21.75
C VAL A 50 -12.36 10.93 -22.71
N ASP A 51 -12.03 12.15 -22.25
CA ASP A 51 -11.28 13.13 -23.05
C ASP A 51 -9.86 12.60 -23.36
N ALA A 52 -9.19 11.97 -22.38
CA ALA A 52 -7.87 11.38 -22.58
C ALA A 52 -7.91 10.20 -23.54
N ALA A 53 -8.91 9.33 -23.47
CA ALA A 53 -9.04 8.12 -24.30
C ALA A 53 -9.07 8.41 -25.81
N ALA A 54 -9.57 9.59 -26.20
CA ALA A 54 -9.67 9.97 -27.62
C ALA A 54 -8.29 10.02 -28.35
N ASN A 55 -7.21 10.28 -27.63
CA ASN A 55 -5.87 10.41 -28.19
C ASN A 55 -4.81 9.64 -27.39
N PHE A 56 -5.24 8.68 -26.56
CA PHE A 56 -4.30 7.88 -25.78
C PHE A 56 -3.55 6.88 -26.68
N PRO A 57 -2.25 6.62 -26.47
CA PRO A 57 -1.46 5.79 -27.38
C PRO A 57 -1.85 4.31 -27.39
N VAL A 58 -2.62 3.86 -26.40
CA VAL A 58 -3.13 2.49 -26.26
C VAL A 58 -4.58 2.51 -25.79
N GLU A 59 -5.22 1.34 -25.70
CA GLU A 59 -6.58 1.27 -25.16
C GLU A 59 -6.65 1.80 -23.72
N LEU A 60 -7.47 2.83 -23.49
CA LEU A 60 -7.78 3.42 -22.19
C LEU A 60 -9.23 3.16 -21.85
N ARG A 61 -9.46 2.29 -20.88
CA ARG A 61 -10.78 1.85 -20.44
C ARG A 61 -11.20 2.52 -19.16
N TYR A 62 -12.46 2.92 -19.07
CA TYR A 62 -13.09 3.48 -17.88
C TYR A 62 -14.08 2.48 -17.27
N LEU A 63 -13.89 2.12 -16.01
CA LEU A 63 -14.78 1.26 -15.25
C LEU A 63 -15.27 1.98 -14.00
N ILE A 64 -16.44 1.58 -13.49
CA ILE A 64 -16.99 2.08 -12.21
C ILE A 64 -17.03 0.93 -11.21
N GLU A 65 -16.51 1.17 -10.01
CA GLU A 65 -16.67 0.28 -8.86
C GLU A 65 -17.48 1.00 -7.76
N ARG A 66 -18.66 0.47 -7.47
CA ARG A 66 -19.59 1.06 -6.50
C ARG A 66 -19.27 0.70 -5.05
N GLN A 67 -18.60 -0.43 -4.82
CA GLN A 67 -18.12 -0.79 -3.50
C GLN A 67 -16.98 0.14 -3.09
N VAL A 68 -17.21 0.92 -2.03
CA VAL A 68 -16.24 1.90 -1.56
C VAL A 68 -14.96 1.22 -1.06
N GLY A 69 -13.82 1.63 -1.61
CA GLY A 69 -12.49 1.21 -1.18
C GLY A 69 -11.53 0.92 -2.33
N ARG A 70 -10.27 1.28 -2.12
CA ARG A 70 -9.18 1.11 -3.10
C ARG A 70 -9.02 -0.36 -3.52
N SER A 71 -9.09 -1.30 -2.56
CA SER A 71 -9.01 -2.74 -2.85
C SER A 71 -10.14 -3.23 -3.75
N ALA A 72 -11.38 -2.75 -3.56
CA ALA A 72 -12.51 -3.08 -4.42
C ALA A 72 -12.28 -2.58 -5.85
N ALA A 73 -11.85 -1.32 -6.01
CA ALA A 73 -11.57 -0.74 -7.32
C ALA A 73 -10.42 -1.49 -8.03
N LEU A 74 -9.32 -1.79 -7.33
CA LEU A 74 -8.24 -2.61 -7.88
C LEU A 74 -8.73 -3.97 -8.35
N ASN A 75 -9.55 -4.65 -7.54
CA ASN A 75 -10.09 -5.97 -7.89
C ASN A 75 -10.95 -5.93 -9.15
N THR A 76 -11.76 -4.89 -9.33
CA THR A 76 -12.55 -4.68 -10.54
C THR A 76 -11.65 -4.50 -11.77
N GLY A 77 -10.59 -3.70 -11.65
CA GLY A 77 -9.63 -3.53 -12.73
C GLY A 77 -8.84 -4.80 -13.04
N ILE A 78 -8.37 -5.52 -12.02
CA ILE A 78 -7.61 -6.77 -12.19
C ILE A 78 -8.45 -7.85 -12.88
N LYS A 79 -9.73 -7.97 -12.52
CA LYS A 79 -10.66 -8.91 -13.19
C LYS A 79 -10.93 -8.57 -14.65
N ALA A 80 -10.92 -7.27 -14.99
CA ALA A 80 -11.14 -6.79 -16.36
C ALA A 80 -9.86 -6.75 -17.20
N ALA A 81 -8.70 -6.88 -16.58
CA ALA A 81 -7.40 -6.83 -17.24
C ALA A 81 -7.20 -8.00 -18.21
N ALA A 82 -6.58 -7.76 -19.37
CA ALA A 82 -6.25 -8.77 -20.37
C ALA A 82 -4.76 -9.14 -20.40
N GLY A 83 -3.89 -8.32 -19.78
CA GLY A 83 -2.43 -8.51 -19.77
C GLY A 83 -1.96 -9.70 -18.94
N GLU A 84 -0.84 -10.29 -19.32
CA GLU A 84 -0.14 -11.33 -18.57
C GLU A 84 0.52 -10.78 -17.31
N ILE A 85 0.93 -9.51 -17.38
CA ILE A 85 1.46 -8.75 -16.25
C ILE A 85 0.46 -7.65 -15.89
N ILE A 86 0.10 -7.57 -14.62
CA ILE A 86 -0.81 -6.56 -14.08
C ILE A 86 0.00 -5.56 -13.27
N ALA A 87 0.12 -4.34 -13.76
CA ALA A 87 0.74 -3.24 -13.04
C ALA A 87 -0.33 -2.42 -12.30
N THR A 88 -0.14 -2.19 -11.00
CA THR A 88 -1.05 -1.36 -10.20
C THR A 88 -0.33 -0.12 -9.72
N THR A 89 -1.00 1.03 -9.80
CA THR A 89 -0.45 2.32 -9.38
C THR A 89 -1.57 3.22 -8.82
N ASP A 90 -1.22 4.42 -8.34
CA ASP A 90 -2.19 5.40 -7.85
C ASP A 90 -2.42 6.53 -8.89
N ASP A 91 -3.42 7.37 -8.66
CA ASP A 91 -3.85 8.45 -9.55
C ASP A 91 -3.06 9.76 -9.38
N ASP A 92 -2.02 9.77 -8.53
CA ASP A 92 -1.13 10.90 -8.23
C ASP A 92 0.35 10.61 -8.52
N VAL A 93 0.61 9.87 -9.61
CA VAL A 93 1.93 9.35 -9.96
C VAL A 93 2.39 9.89 -11.33
N ARG A 94 3.71 10.04 -11.49
CA ARG A 94 4.37 10.27 -12.79
C ARG A 94 5.37 9.15 -13.03
N PHE A 95 5.48 8.68 -14.26
CA PHE A 95 6.23 7.49 -14.63
C PHE A 95 7.52 7.84 -15.37
N GLU A 96 8.58 7.08 -15.11
CA GLU A 96 9.70 7.05 -16.05
C GLU A 96 9.25 6.38 -17.36
N PRO A 97 9.74 6.83 -18.53
CA PRO A 97 9.29 6.31 -19.83
C PRO A 97 9.46 4.80 -20.01
N ASP A 98 10.42 4.18 -19.37
CA ASP A 98 10.72 2.75 -19.41
C ASP A 98 10.11 1.93 -18.28
N TRP A 99 9.20 2.51 -17.49
CA TRP A 99 8.63 1.92 -16.27
C TRP A 99 8.12 0.49 -16.45
N LEU A 100 7.30 0.22 -17.50
CA LEU A 100 6.78 -1.12 -17.79
C LEU A 100 7.86 -2.09 -18.26
N GLN A 101 8.83 -1.59 -19.06
CA GLN A 101 9.98 -2.38 -19.48
C GLN A 101 10.79 -2.84 -18.25
N GLN A 102 11.09 -1.93 -17.33
CA GLN A 102 11.82 -2.26 -16.10
C GLN A 102 11.07 -3.24 -15.20
N ALA A 103 9.72 -3.19 -15.20
CA ALA A 103 8.91 -4.20 -14.51
C ALA A 103 9.06 -5.59 -15.14
N ALA A 104 8.96 -5.70 -16.47
CA ALA A 104 9.12 -6.97 -17.17
C ALA A 104 10.53 -7.56 -16.98
N GLU A 105 11.56 -6.75 -17.20
CA GLU A 105 12.96 -7.15 -17.03
C GLU A 105 13.25 -7.64 -15.61
N ALA A 106 12.69 -6.98 -14.59
CA ALA A 106 12.87 -7.40 -13.20
C ALA A 106 12.16 -8.72 -12.90
N LEU A 107 10.91 -8.91 -13.36
CA LEU A 107 10.16 -10.16 -13.19
C LEU A 107 10.89 -11.36 -13.83
N GLU A 108 11.49 -11.14 -15.01
CA GLU A 108 12.22 -12.18 -15.73
C GLU A 108 13.59 -12.45 -15.09
N ARG A 109 14.40 -11.40 -14.88
CA ARG A 109 15.76 -11.53 -14.35
C ARG A 109 15.80 -12.14 -12.96
N GLU A 110 14.90 -11.67 -12.08
CA GLU A 110 14.84 -12.16 -10.69
C GLU A 110 14.04 -13.45 -10.55
N GLN A 111 13.43 -13.97 -11.62
CA GLN A 111 12.58 -15.17 -11.60
C GLN A 111 11.55 -15.13 -10.49
N CYS A 112 10.83 -14.00 -10.35
CA CYS A 112 9.86 -13.76 -9.30
C CYS A 112 8.43 -13.61 -9.84
N ASP A 113 7.45 -13.63 -8.93
CA ASP A 113 6.03 -13.59 -9.26
C ASP A 113 5.47 -12.17 -9.26
N PHE A 114 6.11 -11.26 -8.48
CA PHE A 114 5.76 -9.85 -8.45
C PHE A 114 6.96 -8.97 -8.11
N VAL A 115 6.88 -7.72 -8.51
CA VAL A 115 7.89 -6.71 -8.20
C VAL A 115 7.24 -5.43 -7.65
N GLY A 116 7.99 -4.74 -6.80
CA GLY A 116 7.66 -3.39 -6.37
C GLY A 116 8.83 -2.46 -6.64
N GLY A 117 8.56 -1.30 -7.21
CA GLY A 117 9.60 -0.38 -7.65
C GLY A 117 9.89 0.74 -6.66
N LYS A 118 10.92 1.51 -6.99
CA LYS A 118 11.32 2.74 -6.32
C LYS A 118 10.24 3.81 -6.44
N VAL A 119 10.03 4.57 -5.36
CA VAL A 119 9.09 5.69 -5.32
C VAL A 119 9.82 6.93 -4.82
N VAL A 120 9.93 7.94 -5.68
CA VAL A 120 10.58 9.22 -5.39
C VAL A 120 9.55 10.35 -5.27
N PRO A 121 9.82 11.41 -4.49
CA PRO A 121 8.84 12.47 -4.28
C PRO A 121 8.79 13.50 -5.41
N ILE A 122 7.59 13.99 -5.69
CA ILE A 122 7.34 15.32 -6.25
C ILE A 122 6.74 16.14 -5.13
N TRP A 123 7.50 17.08 -4.60
CA TRP A 123 7.08 17.90 -3.47
C TRP A 123 6.08 18.98 -3.91
N GLY A 124 4.86 18.96 -3.38
CA GLY A 124 3.84 19.98 -3.61
C GLY A 124 3.99 21.21 -2.71
N GLY A 125 5.04 21.24 -1.88
CA GLY A 125 5.41 22.35 -1.01
C GLY A 125 6.80 22.17 -0.41
N PRO A 126 7.30 23.08 0.42
CA PRO A 126 8.60 22.97 1.07
C PRO A 126 8.68 21.71 1.94
N LYS A 127 9.73 20.90 1.73
CA LYS A 127 9.96 19.72 2.60
C LYS A 127 10.28 20.20 4.03
N PRO A 128 9.53 19.71 5.04
CA PRO A 128 9.79 20.10 6.43
C PRO A 128 11.15 19.61 6.91
N ALA A 129 11.85 20.40 7.75
CA ALA A 129 13.16 20.05 8.29
C ALA A 129 13.14 18.78 9.17
N TRP A 130 12.00 18.47 9.81
CA TRP A 130 11.83 17.25 10.62
C TRP A 130 11.63 15.97 9.77
N LEU A 131 11.45 16.08 8.47
CA LEU A 131 11.27 14.93 7.57
C LEU A 131 12.64 14.48 7.04
N SER A 132 13.08 13.29 7.45
CA SER A 132 14.39 12.72 7.05
C SER A 132 14.48 12.46 5.55
N ASP A 133 15.65 12.72 4.95
CA ASP A 133 16.01 12.34 3.58
C ASP A 133 16.50 10.89 3.46
N LYS A 134 16.80 10.25 4.60
CA LYS A 134 17.44 8.93 4.65
C LYS A 134 16.46 7.77 4.81
N GLY A 135 15.21 7.96 4.42
CA GLY A 135 14.19 6.93 4.62
C GLY A 135 13.63 6.91 6.04
N GLY A 136 13.14 5.77 6.47
CA GLY A 136 12.55 5.55 7.78
C GLY A 136 11.02 5.46 7.76
N ARG A 137 10.42 5.39 8.96
CA ARG A 137 8.97 5.19 9.11
C ARG A 137 8.13 6.31 8.49
N HIS A 138 8.69 7.52 8.41
CA HIS A 138 8.03 8.70 7.85
C HIS A 138 7.79 8.57 6.34
N TRP A 139 8.68 7.88 5.63
CA TRP A 139 8.54 7.69 4.18
C TRP A 139 7.30 6.87 3.82
N ALA A 140 6.97 5.86 4.61
CA ALA A 140 5.75 5.07 4.40
C ALA A 140 4.46 5.92 4.51
N VAL A 141 4.47 6.98 5.32
CA VAL A 141 3.34 7.92 5.48
C VAL A 141 3.01 8.65 4.20
N ILE A 142 4.04 9.02 3.45
CA ILE A 142 3.96 9.77 2.20
C ILE A 142 4.28 8.91 0.97
N ALA A 143 4.25 7.59 1.16
CA ALA A 143 4.43 6.58 0.13
C ALA A 143 5.74 6.71 -0.66
N LEU A 144 6.87 6.97 0.01
CA LEU A 144 8.21 6.92 -0.58
C LEU A 144 8.89 5.60 -0.28
N LEU A 145 9.65 5.10 -1.26
CA LEU A 145 10.37 3.83 -1.15
C LEU A 145 11.68 3.88 -1.94
N ASP A 146 12.78 3.62 -1.22
CA ASP A 146 14.09 3.41 -1.82
C ASP A 146 14.89 2.45 -0.93
N PHE A 147 15.16 1.25 -1.42
CA PHE A 147 15.98 0.25 -0.72
C PHE A 147 17.42 0.18 -1.26
N GLY A 148 17.82 1.16 -2.07
CA GLY A 148 19.14 1.24 -2.68
C GLY A 148 19.17 0.77 -4.13
N PRO A 149 20.37 0.63 -4.71
CA PRO A 149 20.55 0.34 -6.13
C PRO A 149 20.37 -1.13 -6.50
N GLU A 150 20.40 -2.02 -5.52
CA GLU A 150 20.35 -3.47 -5.74
C GLU A 150 18.94 -4.05 -5.51
N PRO A 151 18.54 -5.08 -6.28
CA PRO A 151 17.33 -5.83 -6.00
C PRO A 151 17.40 -6.48 -4.61
N VAL A 152 16.28 -6.46 -3.89
CA VAL A 152 16.13 -7.14 -2.59
C VAL A 152 14.82 -7.91 -2.54
N GLU A 153 14.83 -9.07 -1.91
CA GLU A 153 13.62 -9.87 -1.76
C GLU A 153 12.69 -9.27 -0.69
N PHE A 154 11.41 -9.22 -1.01
CA PHE A 154 10.40 -8.76 -0.07
C PHE A 154 10.14 -9.80 1.02
N GLY A 155 9.91 -9.29 2.23
CA GLY A 155 9.64 -10.12 3.40
C GLY A 155 9.32 -9.25 4.60
N LYS A 156 9.75 -9.67 5.79
CA LYS A 156 9.48 -8.92 7.02
C LYS A 156 10.15 -7.54 7.02
N ARG A 157 11.39 -7.47 6.54
CA ARG A 157 12.22 -6.26 6.56
C ARG A 157 11.89 -5.30 5.43
N TYR A 158 11.63 -5.84 4.25
CA TYR A 158 11.38 -5.08 3.03
C TYR A 158 9.97 -5.38 2.53
N ALA A 159 9.17 -4.36 2.38
CA ALA A 159 7.80 -4.49 1.86
C ALA A 159 7.55 -3.42 0.80
N PRO A 160 6.88 -3.76 -0.31
CA PRO A 160 6.54 -2.80 -1.33
C PRO A 160 5.43 -1.85 -0.87
N LEU A 161 5.25 -0.78 -1.64
CA LEU A 161 4.11 0.13 -1.51
C LEU A 161 3.14 -0.05 -2.67
N GLY A 162 1.86 0.07 -2.41
CA GLY A 162 0.79 -0.14 -3.40
C GLY A 162 0.83 0.81 -4.60
N VAL A 163 1.59 1.88 -4.51
CA VAL A 163 1.73 2.91 -5.54
C VAL A 163 2.56 2.46 -6.76
N ASN A 164 3.40 1.43 -6.62
CA ASN A 164 4.31 0.98 -7.67
C ASN A 164 4.53 -0.54 -7.62
N LEU A 165 3.62 -1.30 -8.20
CA LEU A 165 3.64 -2.77 -8.18
C LEU A 165 3.35 -3.34 -9.57
N ALA A 166 3.99 -4.47 -9.90
CA ALA A 166 3.65 -5.30 -11.05
C ALA A 166 3.67 -6.78 -10.66
N PHE A 167 2.71 -7.54 -11.19
CA PHE A 167 2.44 -8.93 -10.84
C PHE A 167 2.31 -9.77 -12.11
N LYS A 168 2.85 -10.97 -12.14
CA LYS A 168 2.35 -11.98 -13.05
C LYS A 168 0.89 -12.28 -12.71
N ARG A 169 0.01 -12.41 -13.68
CA ARG A 169 -1.43 -12.68 -13.45
C ARG A 169 -1.66 -13.88 -12.56
N GLU A 170 -0.88 -14.94 -12.76
CA GLU A 170 -0.92 -16.16 -11.98
C GLU A 170 -0.71 -15.95 -10.47
N ALA A 171 -0.05 -14.84 -10.08
CA ALA A 171 0.10 -14.51 -8.68
C ALA A 171 -1.26 -14.26 -7.99
N PHE A 172 -2.21 -13.65 -8.70
CA PHE A 172 -3.57 -13.47 -8.18
C PHE A 172 -4.40 -14.77 -8.21
N ASP A 173 -4.17 -15.64 -9.18
CA ASP A 173 -4.83 -16.96 -9.25
C ASP A 173 -4.43 -17.83 -8.05
N ARG A 174 -3.17 -17.74 -7.62
CA ARG A 174 -2.61 -18.52 -6.51
C ARG A 174 -2.89 -17.93 -5.14
N SER A 175 -2.81 -16.60 -4.98
CA SER A 175 -2.95 -15.93 -3.68
C SER A 175 -4.31 -15.25 -3.47
N GLY A 176 -5.13 -15.14 -4.51
CA GLY A 176 -6.38 -14.39 -4.52
C GLY A 176 -6.17 -12.87 -4.65
N LEU A 177 -7.27 -12.18 -4.83
CA LEU A 177 -7.32 -10.72 -5.00
C LEU A 177 -7.13 -9.97 -3.68
N TRP A 178 -7.11 -8.63 -3.73
CA TRP A 178 -7.03 -7.78 -2.54
C TRP A 178 -8.23 -7.97 -1.62
N ASP A 179 -8.02 -7.97 -0.29
CA ASP A 179 -9.11 -7.99 0.69
C ASP A 179 -9.80 -6.61 0.76
N PRO A 180 -11.11 -6.50 0.37
CA PRO A 180 -11.83 -5.23 0.49
C PRO A 180 -12.12 -4.82 1.95
N GLY A 181 -11.94 -5.72 2.91
CA GLY A 181 -12.06 -5.44 4.34
C GLY A 181 -10.93 -4.58 4.87
N ILE A 182 -9.75 -4.71 4.27
CA ILE A 182 -8.53 -3.99 4.60
C ILE A 182 -8.16 -3.05 3.43
N GLY A 183 -7.67 -1.85 3.73
CA GLY A 183 -7.26 -0.88 2.73
C GLY A 183 -8.00 0.44 2.81
N ARG A 184 -7.55 1.38 1.98
CA ARG A 184 -8.03 2.77 1.98
C ARG A 184 -9.51 2.85 1.65
N LYS A 185 -10.27 3.54 2.51
CA LYS A 185 -11.69 3.88 2.30
C LYS A 185 -11.88 5.37 2.52
N ALA A 186 -12.86 5.97 1.83
CA ALA A 186 -13.19 7.39 1.98
C ALA A 186 -13.33 7.79 3.45
N GLY A 187 -12.77 8.92 3.83
CA GLY A 187 -12.79 9.44 5.20
C GLY A 187 -11.79 8.79 6.17
N THR A 188 -11.07 7.72 5.76
CA THR A 188 -10.08 7.03 6.58
C THR A 188 -8.68 7.05 5.97
N LEU A 189 -7.66 6.69 6.77
CA LEU A 189 -6.32 6.38 6.29
C LEU A 189 -5.96 4.91 6.56
N LEU A 190 -6.96 4.02 6.48
CA LEU A 190 -6.73 2.57 6.54
C LEU A 190 -5.73 2.16 5.45
N GLY A 191 -4.96 1.14 5.72
CA GLY A 191 -3.95 0.56 4.84
C GLY A 191 -3.70 -0.88 5.25
N GLN A 192 -2.59 -1.46 4.87
CA GLN A 192 -2.16 -2.86 5.09
C GLN A 192 -2.70 -3.86 4.07
N GLU A 193 -3.43 -3.44 3.05
CA GLU A 193 -3.88 -4.32 1.97
C GLU A 193 -2.71 -5.02 1.26
N VAL A 194 -1.62 -4.28 1.00
CA VAL A 194 -0.40 -4.83 0.39
C VAL A 194 0.25 -5.86 1.33
N ARG A 195 0.35 -5.55 2.63
CA ARG A 195 0.92 -6.47 3.60
C ARG A 195 0.08 -7.72 3.77
N GLU A 196 -1.24 -7.58 3.82
CA GLU A 196 -2.18 -8.69 3.89
C GLU A 196 -2.01 -9.63 2.70
N TRP A 197 -1.99 -9.06 1.48
CA TRP A 197 -1.80 -9.82 0.26
C TRP A 197 -0.43 -10.53 0.25
N MET A 198 0.64 -9.86 0.67
CA MET A 198 1.98 -10.45 0.76
C MET A 198 2.02 -11.67 1.69
N LEU A 199 1.26 -11.68 2.78
CA LEU A 199 1.20 -12.84 3.67
C LEU A 199 0.57 -14.04 2.97
N ARG A 200 -0.54 -13.83 2.24
CA ARG A 200 -1.16 -14.88 1.43
C ARG A 200 -0.25 -15.32 0.28
N ALA A 201 0.42 -14.38 -0.38
CA ALA A 201 1.37 -14.65 -1.44
C ALA A 201 2.53 -15.54 -0.95
N ARG A 202 3.10 -15.22 0.22
CA ARG A 202 4.13 -16.05 0.85
C ARG A 202 3.62 -17.46 1.16
N ASP A 203 2.41 -17.57 1.75
CA ASP A 203 1.81 -18.87 2.09
C ASP A 203 1.50 -19.69 0.83
N ALA A 204 1.30 -19.03 -0.32
CA ALA A 204 1.18 -19.65 -1.64
C ALA A 204 2.54 -19.93 -2.31
N GLY A 205 3.67 -19.65 -1.65
CA GLY A 205 5.02 -19.83 -2.19
C GLY A 205 5.36 -18.85 -3.32
N LEU A 206 4.76 -17.67 -3.34
CA LEU A 206 5.10 -16.62 -4.29
C LEU A 206 6.30 -15.81 -3.81
N ARG A 207 7.15 -15.43 -4.76
CA ARG A 207 8.37 -14.65 -4.53
C ARG A 207 8.23 -13.24 -5.08
N GLY A 208 8.56 -12.24 -4.28
CA GLY A 208 8.51 -10.83 -4.67
C GLY A 208 9.85 -10.13 -4.51
N MET A 209 10.17 -9.22 -5.44
CA MET A 209 11.45 -8.51 -5.46
C MET A 209 11.28 -7.00 -5.56
N TYR A 210 12.15 -6.25 -4.91
CA TYR A 210 12.33 -4.83 -5.16
C TYR A 210 13.08 -4.62 -6.48
N ALA A 211 12.51 -3.80 -7.36
CA ALA A 211 13.07 -3.44 -8.65
C ALA A 211 13.55 -1.96 -8.63
N PRO A 212 14.83 -1.67 -8.38
CA PRO A 212 15.32 -0.30 -8.19
C PRO A 212 15.19 0.58 -9.42
N LYS A 213 15.15 0.00 -10.61
CA LYS A 213 14.99 0.71 -11.90
C LYS A 213 13.54 0.96 -12.30
N MET A 214 12.58 0.26 -11.69
CA MET A 214 11.15 0.50 -11.87
C MET A 214 10.73 1.72 -11.05
N VAL A 215 10.92 2.92 -11.59
CA VAL A 215 10.78 4.18 -10.85
C VAL A 215 9.47 4.88 -11.16
N VAL A 216 8.82 5.36 -10.11
CA VAL A 216 7.71 6.31 -10.21
C VAL A 216 7.93 7.51 -9.30
N HIS A 217 7.34 8.64 -9.69
CA HIS A 217 7.37 9.89 -8.93
C HIS A 217 5.98 10.13 -8.34
N HIS A 218 5.88 10.11 -7.02
CA HIS A 218 4.63 10.30 -6.31
C HIS A 218 4.45 11.76 -5.88
N VAL A 219 3.33 12.36 -6.22
CA VAL A 219 3.00 13.73 -5.84
C VAL A 219 2.59 13.78 -4.37
N ILE A 220 3.32 14.55 -3.59
CA ILE A 220 3.07 14.74 -2.17
C ILE A 220 2.50 16.14 -1.96
N PRO A 221 1.18 16.29 -1.81
CA PRO A 221 0.57 17.61 -1.63
C PRO A 221 0.96 18.21 -0.26
N GLU A 222 0.97 19.54 -0.19
CA GLU A 222 1.44 20.29 0.98
C GLU A 222 0.72 19.92 2.29
N ASP A 223 -0.56 19.58 2.23
CA ASP A 223 -1.34 19.16 3.39
C ASP A 223 -0.85 17.84 4.00
N ARG A 224 -0.19 16.96 3.20
CA ARG A 224 0.47 15.75 3.69
C ARG A 224 1.84 16.00 4.33
N LEU A 225 2.42 17.19 4.16
CA LEU A 225 3.71 17.58 4.76
C LEU A 225 3.57 18.16 6.18
N GLN A 226 2.40 18.02 6.80
CA GLN A 226 2.11 18.58 8.13
C GLN A 226 2.13 17.48 9.20
N LYS A 227 2.66 17.78 10.39
CA LYS A 227 2.68 16.86 11.54
C LYS A 227 1.29 16.27 11.87
N ARG A 228 0.21 17.06 11.67
CA ARG A 228 -1.18 16.57 11.87
C ARG A 228 -1.54 15.40 10.95
N TYR A 229 -1.05 15.40 9.71
CA TYR A 229 -1.30 14.29 8.77
C TYR A 229 -0.59 13.02 9.24
N PHE A 230 0.66 13.12 9.69
CA PHE A 230 1.44 12.00 10.22
C PHE A 230 0.79 11.41 11.48
N ARG A 231 0.34 12.24 12.44
CA ARG A 231 -0.42 11.80 13.63
C ARG A 231 -1.64 10.98 13.23
N ARG A 232 -2.44 11.52 12.32
CA ARG A 232 -3.64 10.86 11.79
C ARG A 232 -3.29 9.55 11.08
N TRP A 233 -2.23 9.54 10.28
CA TRP A 233 -1.78 8.35 9.57
C TRP A 233 -1.34 7.25 10.55
N PHE A 234 -0.50 7.56 11.53
CA PHE A 234 -0.04 6.58 12.52
C PHE A 234 -1.20 6.02 13.36
N TYR A 235 -2.17 6.85 13.72
CA TYR A 235 -3.38 6.38 14.38
C TYR A 235 -4.13 5.34 13.51
N TRP A 236 -4.41 5.65 12.24
CA TRP A 236 -5.07 4.73 11.34
C TRP A 236 -4.21 3.51 10.99
N HIS A 237 -2.90 3.66 10.97
CA HIS A 237 -1.96 2.55 10.83
C HIS A 237 -2.08 1.57 12.00
N GLY A 238 -2.21 2.06 13.23
CA GLY A 238 -2.49 1.25 14.42
C GLY A 238 -3.82 0.50 14.30
N VAL A 239 -4.88 1.17 13.86
CA VAL A 239 -6.19 0.54 13.57
C VAL A 239 -6.04 -0.59 12.56
N SER A 240 -5.42 -0.30 11.42
CA SER A 240 -5.22 -1.26 10.32
C SER A 240 -4.36 -2.46 10.74
N ARG A 241 -3.32 -2.21 11.55
CA ARG A 241 -2.46 -3.26 12.09
C ARG A 241 -3.21 -4.19 13.03
N ALA A 242 -4.10 -3.65 13.88
CA ALA A 242 -4.94 -4.46 14.74
C ALA A 242 -5.93 -5.33 13.95
N MET A 243 -6.49 -4.79 12.84
CA MET A 243 -7.34 -5.55 11.91
C MET A 243 -6.56 -6.67 11.23
N LEU A 244 -5.35 -6.38 10.72
CA LEU A 244 -4.49 -7.38 10.09
C LEU A 244 -4.16 -8.53 11.05
N TYR A 245 -3.86 -8.23 12.31
CA TYR A 245 -3.54 -9.25 13.33
C TYR A 245 -4.73 -10.12 13.74
N GLN A 246 -5.95 -9.70 13.47
CA GLN A 246 -7.11 -10.57 13.66
C GLN A 246 -7.19 -11.65 12.58
N GLN A 247 -6.82 -11.30 11.35
CA GLN A 247 -6.82 -12.23 10.22
C GLN A 247 -5.55 -13.07 10.16
N HIS A 248 -4.40 -12.43 10.40
CA HIS A 248 -3.06 -13.01 10.32
C HIS A 248 -2.30 -12.74 11.63
N PRO A 249 -2.34 -13.66 12.59
CA PRO A 249 -1.59 -13.51 13.83
C PRO A 249 -0.09 -13.72 13.58
N ILE A 250 0.63 -12.62 13.36
CA ILE A 250 2.06 -12.62 13.05
C ILE A 250 2.85 -12.03 14.21
N ASP A 251 3.93 -12.68 14.61
CA ASP A 251 4.88 -12.12 15.54
C ASP A 251 5.80 -11.11 14.84
N MET A 252 5.51 -9.83 15.06
CA MET A 252 6.31 -8.73 14.53
C MET A 252 7.67 -8.56 15.23
N HIS A 253 7.89 -9.22 16.37
CA HIS A 253 9.15 -9.18 17.11
C HIS A 253 10.06 -10.36 16.78
N ALA A 254 9.51 -11.46 16.24
CA ALA A 254 10.35 -12.57 15.80
C ALA A 254 11.26 -12.13 14.64
N PRO A 255 12.49 -12.69 14.52
CA PRO A 255 13.39 -12.44 13.37
C PRO A 255 12.73 -12.83 12.04
N GLU A 256 11.96 -13.92 12.05
CA GLU A 256 11.19 -14.43 10.92
C GLU A 256 9.71 -14.14 11.09
N GLU A 257 8.95 -14.21 9.99
CA GLU A 257 7.49 -14.04 10.02
C GLU A 257 6.81 -15.30 10.54
N THR A 258 6.94 -15.54 11.82
CA THR A 258 6.27 -16.64 12.51
C THR A 258 4.90 -16.21 13.01
N SER A 259 3.95 -17.13 13.07
CA SER A 259 2.65 -16.88 13.69
C SER A 259 2.81 -16.68 15.21
N ILE A 260 2.07 -15.69 15.76
CA ILE A 260 1.99 -15.51 17.21
C ILE A 260 1.14 -16.66 17.80
N ASP A 261 1.73 -17.39 18.71
CA ASP A 261 0.98 -18.25 19.60
C ASP A 261 0.36 -17.38 20.73
N PHE A 262 -0.87 -16.95 20.53
CA PHE A 262 -1.57 -16.12 21.51
C PHE A 262 -1.76 -16.80 22.88
N SER A 263 -1.63 -18.13 22.97
CA SER A 263 -1.66 -18.84 24.26
C SER A 263 -0.44 -18.50 25.14
N LYS A 264 0.66 -18.07 24.52
CA LYS A 264 1.92 -17.69 25.18
C LYS A 264 2.09 -16.18 25.37
N VAL A 265 1.20 -15.38 24.81
CA VAL A 265 1.27 -13.91 24.90
C VAL A 265 0.26 -13.39 25.92
N HIS A 266 0.74 -12.76 26.97
CA HIS A 266 -0.14 -12.09 27.93
C HIS A 266 -0.82 -10.89 27.29
N LEU A 267 -2.15 -10.96 27.16
CA LEU A 267 -2.99 -9.90 26.61
C LEU A 267 -3.61 -9.07 27.76
N VAL A 268 -3.59 -7.75 27.60
CA VAL A 268 -4.34 -6.81 28.45
C VAL A 268 -5.32 -6.08 27.52
N PHE A 269 -6.61 -6.20 27.79
CA PHE A 269 -7.67 -5.68 26.90
C PHE A 269 -7.50 -6.11 25.42
N GLY A 270 -7.07 -7.35 25.18
CA GLY A 270 -6.85 -7.89 23.84
C GLY A 270 -5.61 -7.37 23.12
N VAL A 271 -4.75 -6.61 23.79
CA VAL A 271 -3.48 -6.08 23.27
C VAL A 271 -2.31 -6.74 23.99
N PRO A 272 -1.26 -7.19 23.27
CA PRO A 272 -0.07 -7.77 23.87
C PRO A 272 0.59 -6.84 24.90
N ARG A 273 0.94 -7.39 26.07
CA ARG A 273 1.53 -6.62 27.18
C ARG A 273 2.81 -5.86 26.77
N TYR A 274 3.60 -6.40 25.85
CA TYR A 274 4.82 -5.72 25.37
C TYR A 274 4.51 -4.40 24.68
N MET A 275 3.34 -4.26 24.02
CA MET A 275 2.96 -3.01 23.36
C MET A 275 2.71 -1.88 24.37
N TYR A 276 2.19 -2.19 25.55
CA TYR A 276 2.06 -1.20 26.63
C TYR A 276 3.43 -0.74 27.13
N ARG A 277 4.38 -1.68 27.28
CA ARG A 277 5.76 -1.35 27.67
C ARG A 277 6.43 -0.46 26.61
N SER A 278 6.25 -0.80 25.34
CA SER A 278 6.79 0.02 24.22
C SER A 278 6.16 1.42 24.21
N CYS A 279 4.87 1.52 24.42
CA CYS A 279 4.15 2.80 24.49
C CYS A 279 4.67 3.65 25.68
N PHE A 280 4.79 3.04 26.87
CA PHE A 280 5.32 3.73 28.04
C PHE A 280 6.77 4.19 27.84
N GLY A 281 7.63 3.33 27.28
CA GLY A 281 9.00 3.68 26.91
C GLY A 281 9.05 4.85 25.93
N SER A 282 8.18 4.85 24.91
CA SER A 282 8.06 5.96 23.96
C SER A 282 7.58 7.26 24.65
N ALA A 283 6.66 7.17 25.60
CA ALA A 283 6.21 8.36 26.34
C ALA A 283 7.34 8.99 27.17
N ILE A 284 8.14 8.17 27.86
CA ILE A 284 9.31 8.65 28.62
C ILE A 284 10.35 9.25 27.65
N ALA A 285 10.66 8.58 26.54
CA ALA A 285 11.63 9.04 25.58
C ALA A 285 11.18 10.34 24.88
N MET A 286 9.87 10.49 24.62
CA MET A 286 9.29 11.73 24.10
C MET A 286 9.53 12.92 25.06
N VAL A 287 9.25 12.70 26.36
CA VAL A 287 9.46 13.75 27.37
C VAL A 287 10.94 14.13 27.46
N LYS A 288 11.84 13.14 27.48
CA LYS A 288 13.29 13.36 27.51
C LYS A 288 13.76 14.14 26.28
N ALA A 289 13.41 13.68 25.07
CA ALA A 289 13.76 14.35 23.83
C ALA A 289 13.22 15.80 23.78
N GLY A 290 12.05 16.05 24.36
CA GLY A 290 11.49 17.40 24.51
C GLY A 290 12.33 18.30 25.41
N PHE A 291 12.85 17.78 26.53
CA PHE A 291 13.76 18.53 27.41
C PHE A 291 15.13 18.77 26.77
N ASP A 292 15.62 17.80 25.99
CA ASP A 292 16.93 17.88 25.30
C ASP A 292 16.86 18.75 24.02
N GLY A 293 15.65 19.26 23.63
CA GLY A 293 15.44 20.06 22.43
C GLY A 293 15.48 19.26 21.12
N GLU A 294 15.41 17.92 21.20
CA GLU A 294 15.44 17.01 20.06
C GLU A 294 14.04 16.87 19.39
N GLU A 295 13.63 17.89 18.66
CA GLU A 295 12.27 17.98 18.09
C GLU A 295 11.90 16.77 17.22
N VAL A 296 12.82 16.25 16.41
CA VAL A 296 12.60 15.12 15.52
C VAL A 296 12.36 13.84 16.31
N ALA A 297 13.22 13.54 17.29
CA ALA A 297 13.10 12.38 18.16
C ALA A 297 11.81 12.44 19.00
N CYS A 298 11.51 13.62 19.55
CA CYS A 298 10.27 13.87 20.28
C CYS A 298 9.04 13.52 19.42
N PHE A 299 9.00 13.98 18.17
CA PHE A 299 7.91 13.71 17.26
C PHE A 299 7.82 12.21 16.87
N GLU A 300 8.93 11.54 16.65
CA GLU A 300 8.94 10.09 16.38
C GLU A 300 8.34 9.29 17.53
N HIS A 301 8.67 9.62 18.75
CA HIS A 301 8.10 8.99 19.93
C HIS A 301 6.60 9.31 20.09
N GLU A 302 6.18 10.54 19.80
CA GLU A 302 4.77 10.92 19.74
C GLU A 302 3.98 10.06 18.76
N LEU A 303 4.51 9.82 17.56
CA LEU A 303 3.84 8.99 16.55
C LEU A 303 3.63 7.54 17.01
N ALA A 304 4.55 6.99 17.82
CA ALA A 304 4.37 5.67 18.42
C ALA A 304 3.16 5.63 19.38
N LEU A 305 2.89 6.71 20.11
CA LEU A 305 1.70 6.82 20.96
C LEU A 305 0.41 6.85 20.13
N TRP A 306 0.38 7.62 19.04
CA TRP A 306 -0.76 7.65 18.13
C TRP A 306 -1.05 6.30 17.51
N PHE A 307 0.00 5.57 17.10
CA PHE A 307 -0.13 4.19 16.63
C PHE A 307 -0.79 3.29 17.69
N PHE A 308 -0.28 3.34 18.92
CA PHE A 308 -0.80 2.53 20.02
C PHE A 308 -2.28 2.86 20.33
N LEU A 309 -2.68 4.13 20.33
CA LEU A 309 -4.08 4.56 20.48
C LEU A 309 -4.99 3.96 19.40
N GLY A 310 -4.51 3.90 18.15
CA GLY A 310 -5.23 3.24 17.07
C GLY A 310 -5.44 1.75 17.31
N VAL A 311 -4.41 1.04 17.78
CA VAL A 311 -4.49 -0.38 18.15
C VAL A 311 -5.50 -0.59 19.29
N LEU A 312 -5.41 0.20 20.35
CA LEU A 312 -6.33 0.12 21.49
C LEU A 312 -7.79 0.30 21.05
N ARG A 313 -8.07 1.35 20.25
CA ARG A 313 -9.43 1.60 19.75
C ARG A 313 -9.99 0.41 19.00
N GLN A 314 -9.21 -0.14 18.06
CA GLN A 314 -9.66 -1.24 17.23
C GLN A 314 -9.90 -2.50 18.10
N ARG A 315 -8.98 -2.83 18.98
CA ARG A 315 -9.12 -3.97 19.89
C ARG A 315 -10.32 -3.83 20.84
N TRP A 316 -10.59 -2.61 21.31
CA TRP A 316 -11.78 -2.36 22.12
C TRP A 316 -13.09 -2.57 21.31
N ARG A 317 -13.13 -2.16 20.06
CA ARG A 317 -14.26 -2.44 19.15
C ARG A 317 -14.46 -3.93 18.90
N ASP A 318 -13.36 -4.65 18.81
CA ASP A 318 -13.35 -6.08 18.50
C ASP A 318 -13.33 -6.98 19.74
N ARG A 319 -13.54 -6.43 20.93
CA ARG A 319 -13.42 -7.16 22.22
C ARG A 319 -14.25 -8.45 22.31
N ASN A 320 -15.32 -8.53 21.52
CA ASN A 320 -16.20 -9.69 21.46
C ASN A 320 -15.86 -10.64 20.30
N ARG A 321 -14.78 -10.37 19.53
CA ARG A 321 -14.33 -11.19 18.43
C ARG A 321 -12.99 -11.83 18.80
N PRO A 322 -12.90 -13.16 18.93
CA PRO A 322 -11.62 -13.81 19.19
C PRO A 322 -10.62 -13.58 18.04
N PRO A 323 -9.31 -13.52 18.34
CA PRO A 323 -8.27 -13.48 17.32
C PRO A 323 -8.40 -14.69 16.40
N GLY A 324 -8.33 -14.48 15.07
CA GLY A 324 -8.44 -15.55 14.07
C GLY A 324 -9.87 -15.84 13.59
N ALA A 325 -10.91 -15.20 14.12
CA ALA A 325 -12.30 -15.41 13.69
C ALA A 325 -12.62 -14.94 12.26
N GLY A 326 -11.66 -14.38 11.53
CA GLY A 326 -11.83 -13.90 10.15
C GLY A 326 -11.57 -14.95 9.05
N LYS A 327 -11.19 -16.18 9.38
CA LYS A 327 -10.82 -17.20 8.38
C LYS A 327 -12.02 -17.90 7.70
N ASP A 328 -13.26 -17.64 8.09
CA ASP A 328 -14.43 -18.36 7.57
C ASP A 328 -15.17 -17.66 6.41
N SER A 329 -14.71 -16.56 5.89
CA SER A 329 -15.35 -15.91 4.73
C SER A 329 -14.55 -16.16 3.46
N GLY A 330 -14.77 -17.32 2.82
CA GLY A 330 -14.34 -17.50 1.44
C GLY A 330 -13.73 -18.85 1.07
N LYS A 331 -14.35 -19.97 1.42
CA LYS A 331 -14.23 -21.15 0.57
C LYS A 331 -14.97 -20.80 -0.74
N PHE A 332 -14.21 -20.38 -1.75
CA PHE A 332 -14.70 -20.45 -3.12
C PHE A 332 -14.97 -21.93 -3.44
N VAL A 333 -16.22 -22.34 -3.37
CA VAL A 333 -16.68 -23.56 -3.99
C VAL A 333 -16.51 -23.33 -5.48
N GLY A 334 -15.53 -24.01 -6.08
CA GLY A 334 -15.39 -24.09 -7.51
C GLY A 334 -16.70 -24.64 -8.10
N ALA A 335 -17.38 -23.84 -8.89
CA ALA A 335 -18.45 -24.32 -9.74
C ALA A 335 -17.79 -25.13 -10.87
N THR A 336 -17.78 -26.46 -10.72
CA THR A 336 -17.71 -27.38 -11.84
C THR A 336 -19.11 -27.43 -12.47
N ALA A 337 -19.25 -26.89 -13.66
CA ALA A 337 -20.03 -27.37 -14.79
C ALA A 337 -19.98 -26.33 -15.95
#